data_69a8979f9b750dcdf31d0ba0fac0015d
#
_entry.id   69a8979f9b750dcdf31d0ba0fac0015d
#
_cell.length_a   1.000
_cell.length_b   1.000
_cell.length_c   1.000
_cell.angle_alpha   90.00
_cell.angle_beta   90.00
_cell.angle_gamma   90.00
#
_symmetry.space_group_name_H-M   'P 1'
#
loop_
_entity.id
_entity.type
_entity.pdbx_description
1 polymer ?
#
loop_
_entity_poly.entity_id
_entity_poly.type
_entity_poly.pdbx_seq_one_letter_code
_entity_poly.pdbx_strand_id
1 'polypeptide(L)'
;MLPAFPTIADLHARYAQGTQPAEVISEIYRRIPAVNDPGIFITLLPEANALAAAERLGRFDPAAKPLWGIPFAVKDNIDVAGLPTTAACPEFAYTPGESAFAVQRLLDAGAILIGKTNLDQFATGLVGVRTPYPVPKNAFNPAYVPGGSSSGSAVAVAHGLVTFALGTDTAGSGRVPAGLNNIVGLKPSLGSVSARGVVPACRTLDTISIFAGTVADADTAYRVMQVYDAKDSWSRLLPVPAQPGSVPPGLRIGVPDTRSRRFGADALSEAAFDAALGDLEGIRSGNKFASIDLSILFDVAGLLYSGPWIAERYHAIRDLIERNPASLHPTTRRVIATAASYSAADAFDGLYRLAELRRSAEPIWNTIDVLVVPTYPRPRTVANLEFDPIGPNSELGTYTNFVNLLDLCALAVPGRFRSDGFPSGVTLIAPRGQDGLLAAIGSHLHAASGVPIGRTAALLPQPKNSLTVAAPGEIELVVVGAHLSGMPLNHELTARNARFLRAGATTTDYKLYALAGGPPFRPGLMRVACGSGKAIATEVWALSSEALGSFMAGIPGPLGIGTTKLADGTSPKGFIVEAEGIVDAKDVSEFGGWRAYIASLQ
;
A
#
# COMPACT_ATOMS: atom_id res chain seq x y z
N MET A 1 -1.41 26.26 18.44
CA MET A 1 -0.24 25.85 17.62
C MET A 1 -0.57 24.53 16.94
N LEU A 2 -0.34 24.41 15.64
CA LEU A 2 -0.53 23.14 14.92
C LEU A 2 0.45 22.08 15.40
N PRO A 3 0.10 20.77 15.32
CA PRO A 3 1.04 19.68 15.61
C PRO A 3 2.23 19.73 14.64
N ALA A 4 3.35 19.17 15.08
CA ALA A 4 4.55 19.10 14.23
C ALA A 4 4.27 18.36 12.91
N PHE A 5 3.42 17.33 12.95
CA PHE A 5 2.85 16.67 11.77
C PHE A 5 1.30 16.73 11.83
N PRO A 6 0.61 17.28 10.81
CA PRO A 6 -0.85 17.39 10.80
C PRO A 6 -1.47 16.13 10.18
N THR A 7 -1.86 15.14 10.99
CA THR A 7 -2.63 13.99 10.49
C THR A 7 -4.08 14.37 10.17
N ILE A 8 -4.77 13.59 9.33
CA ILE A 8 -6.20 13.80 9.03
C ILE A 8 -7.01 13.79 10.33
N ALA A 9 -6.75 12.82 11.20
CA ALA A 9 -7.48 12.68 12.46
C ALA A 9 -7.27 13.89 13.39
N ASP A 10 -6.02 14.38 13.52
CA ASP A 10 -5.71 15.55 14.34
C ASP A 10 -6.37 16.83 13.81
N LEU A 11 -6.33 17.03 12.49
CA LEU A 11 -6.95 18.18 11.86
C LEU A 11 -8.47 18.14 12.02
N HIS A 12 -9.12 17.01 11.76
CA HIS A 12 -10.56 16.88 11.95
C HIS A 12 -10.98 17.11 13.43
N ALA A 13 -10.21 16.60 14.39
CA ALA A 13 -10.48 16.86 15.81
C ALA A 13 -10.39 18.36 16.14
N ARG A 14 -9.42 19.09 15.57
CA ARG A 14 -9.27 20.54 15.74
C ARG A 14 -10.38 21.32 15.05
N TYR A 15 -10.76 20.94 13.84
CA TYR A 15 -11.87 21.56 13.10
C TYR A 15 -13.20 21.39 13.86
N ALA A 16 -13.42 20.23 14.45
CA ALA A 16 -14.58 20.01 15.34
C ALA A 16 -14.57 20.91 16.59
N GLN A 17 -13.38 21.38 17.02
CA GLN A 17 -13.19 22.29 18.14
C GLN A 17 -13.16 23.77 17.72
N GLY A 18 -13.39 24.08 16.44
CA GLY A 18 -13.51 25.44 15.93
C GLY A 18 -12.26 26.03 15.24
N THR A 19 -11.13 25.29 15.17
CA THR A 19 -9.99 25.71 14.33
C THR A 19 -10.46 25.86 12.89
N GLN A 20 -9.99 26.89 12.19
CA GLN A 20 -10.36 27.11 10.79
C GLN A 20 -9.28 26.55 9.84
N PRO A 21 -9.64 25.98 8.67
CA PRO A 21 -8.66 25.52 7.68
C PRO A 21 -7.68 26.61 7.24
N ALA A 22 -8.12 27.87 7.19
CA ALA A 22 -7.25 29.00 6.90
C ALA A 22 -6.06 29.12 7.87
N GLU A 23 -6.25 28.86 9.15
CA GLU A 23 -5.18 28.86 10.16
C GLU A 23 -4.15 27.76 9.89
N VAL A 24 -4.63 26.59 9.44
CA VAL A 24 -3.77 25.46 9.05
C VAL A 24 -2.94 25.81 7.82
N ILE A 25 -3.57 26.39 6.80
CA ILE A 25 -2.91 26.80 5.56
C ILE A 25 -1.84 27.87 5.83
N SER A 26 -2.17 28.92 6.56
CA SER A 26 -1.19 29.97 6.90
C SER A 26 0.00 29.44 7.69
N GLU A 27 -0.21 28.49 8.61
CA GLU A 27 0.90 27.85 9.31
C GLU A 27 1.78 26.99 8.36
N ILE A 28 1.19 26.29 7.39
CA ILE A 28 1.95 25.55 6.37
C ILE A 28 2.82 26.50 5.55
N TYR A 29 2.25 27.61 5.04
CA TYR A 29 3.00 28.60 4.28
C TYR A 29 4.10 29.27 5.09
N ARG A 30 3.95 29.38 6.41
CA ARG A 30 5.01 29.84 7.33
C ARG A 30 6.12 28.78 7.47
N ARG A 31 5.81 27.48 7.41
CA ARG A 31 6.78 26.36 7.52
C ARG A 31 7.61 26.17 6.27
N ILE A 32 7.03 26.35 5.09
CA ILE A 32 7.71 26.11 3.80
C ILE A 32 9.06 26.84 3.71
N PRO A 33 9.17 28.16 3.89
CA PRO A 33 10.46 28.85 3.85
C PRO A 33 11.40 28.44 5.00
N ALA A 34 10.87 28.03 6.16
CA ALA A 34 11.68 27.58 7.28
C ALA A 34 12.42 26.25 7.01
N VAL A 35 11.90 25.40 6.16
CA VAL A 35 12.56 24.15 5.70
C VAL A 35 13.77 24.47 4.82
N ASN A 36 13.78 25.60 4.14
CA ASN A 36 14.88 26.06 3.27
C ASN A 36 15.30 25.03 2.20
N ASP A 37 14.31 24.43 1.55
CA ASP A 37 14.50 23.52 0.42
C ASP A 37 13.66 23.94 -0.78
N PRO A 38 14.24 24.74 -1.71
CA PRO A 38 13.53 25.20 -2.90
C PRO A 38 13.27 24.08 -3.92
N GLY A 39 13.82 22.90 -3.71
CA GLY A 39 13.66 21.75 -4.61
C GLY A 39 12.35 21.00 -4.42
N ILE A 40 11.61 21.21 -3.34
CA ILE A 40 10.39 20.43 -3.03
C ILE A 40 9.28 20.68 -4.05
N PHE A 41 9.00 21.94 -4.39
CA PHE A 41 7.92 22.33 -5.30
C PHE A 41 8.47 22.87 -6.63
N ILE A 42 7.96 22.36 -7.75
CA ILE A 42 8.11 23.00 -9.06
C ILE A 42 7.17 24.20 -9.14
N THR A 43 5.93 24.03 -8.67
CA THR A 43 4.93 25.09 -8.61
C THR A 43 4.31 25.11 -7.21
N LEU A 44 4.68 26.09 -6.40
CA LEU A 44 3.99 26.38 -5.14
C LEU A 44 2.83 27.34 -5.46
N LEU A 45 1.60 27.01 -5.05
CA LEU A 45 0.48 27.93 -5.19
C LEU A 45 0.70 29.18 -4.34
N PRO A 46 0.23 30.35 -4.79
CA PRO A 46 0.12 31.51 -3.90
C PRO A 46 -0.77 31.18 -2.68
N GLU A 47 -0.37 31.60 -1.48
CA GLU A 47 -1.12 31.36 -0.24
C GLU A 47 -2.60 31.78 -0.37
N ALA A 48 -2.85 32.91 -1.00
CA ALA A 48 -4.19 33.42 -1.26
C ALA A 48 -5.10 32.41 -1.98
N ASN A 49 -4.56 31.61 -2.89
CA ASN A 49 -5.33 30.60 -3.62
C ASN A 49 -5.76 29.44 -2.70
N ALA A 50 -4.86 28.99 -1.84
CA ALA A 50 -5.15 27.96 -0.86
C ALA A 50 -6.13 28.44 0.23
N LEU A 51 -6.00 29.69 0.68
CA LEU A 51 -6.94 30.34 1.58
C LEU A 51 -8.33 30.46 0.96
N ALA A 52 -8.43 30.91 -0.30
CA ALA A 52 -9.70 30.97 -1.00
C ALA A 52 -10.33 29.58 -1.20
N ALA A 53 -9.54 28.51 -1.33
CA ALA A 53 -10.05 27.13 -1.35
C ALA A 53 -10.59 26.73 0.04
N ALA A 54 -9.91 27.10 1.11
CA ALA A 54 -10.36 26.88 2.48
C ALA A 54 -11.73 27.55 2.77
N GLU A 55 -11.91 28.78 2.33
CA GLU A 55 -13.18 29.53 2.48
C GLU A 55 -14.35 28.85 1.73
N ARG A 56 -14.10 28.23 0.57
CA ARG A 56 -15.13 27.55 -0.23
C ARG A 56 -15.59 26.21 0.34
N LEU A 57 -14.94 25.66 1.38
CA LEU A 57 -15.31 24.35 1.96
C LEU A 57 -16.70 24.34 2.59
N GLY A 58 -17.16 25.46 3.12
CA GLY A 58 -18.42 25.58 3.85
C GLY A 58 -18.33 24.98 5.26
N ARG A 59 -19.45 24.47 5.77
CA ARG A 59 -19.52 23.87 7.11
C ARG A 59 -18.70 22.59 7.20
N PHE A 60 -18.03 22.39 8.34
CA PHE A 60 -17.31 21.15 8.64
C PHE A 60 -18.26 19.94 8.64
N ASP A 61 -18.05 19.02 7.70
CA ASP A 61 -18.78 17.76 7.58
C ASP A 61 -17.84 16.67 7.05
N PRO A 62 -17.10 15.97 7.91
CA PRO A 62 -16.17 14.93 7.50
C PRO A 62 -16.87 13.66 7.01
N ALA A 63 -18.19 13.49 7.23
CA ALA A 63 -18.95 12.37 6.69
C ALA A 63 -19.22 12.56 5.19
N ALA A 64 -19.57 13.78 4.78
CA ALA A 64 -19.78 14.12 3.36
C ALA A 64 -18.45 14.39 2.64
N LYS A 65 -17.47 14.99 3.31
CA LYS A 65 -16.16 15.35 2.75
C LYS A 65 -15.04 14.80 3.64
N PRO A 66 -14.60 13.55 3.43
CA PRO A 66 -13.64 12.87 4.32
C PRO A 66 -12.25 13.50 4.34
N LEU A 67 -11.95 14.43 3.43
CA LEU A 67 -10.70 15.19 3.38
C LEU A 67 -10.95 16.70 3.61
N TRP A 68 -12.05 17.07 4.25
CA TRP A 68 -12.41 18.46 4.49
C TRP A 68 -11.28 19.22 5.19
N GLY A 69 -10.73 20.23 4.50
CA GLY A 69 -9.66 21.09 5.02
C GLY A 69 -8.27 20.45 5.07
N ILE A 70 -8.06 19.27 4.47
CA ILE A 70 -6.79 18.55 4.52
C ILE A 70 -5.83 19.04 3.43
N PRO A 71 -4.64 19.57 3.80
CA PRO A 71 -3.64 20.03 2.84
C PRO A 71 -2.92 18.86 2.16
N PHE A 72 -2.77 18.94 0.83
CA PHE A 72 -2.06 17.95 0.04
C PHE A 72 -1.24 18.56 -1.09
N ALA A 73 -0.30 17.77 -1.65
CA ALA A 73 0.50 18.15 -2.81
C ALA A 73 0.41 17.07 -3.91
N VAL A 74 0.75 17.45 -5.13
CA VAL A 74 0.61 16.59 -6.31
C VAL A 74 1.92 16.60 -7.10
N LYS A 75 2.46 15.43 -7.42
CA LYS A 75 3.65 15.29 -8.28
C LYS A 75 3.41 15.92 -9.66
N ASP A 76 4.40 16.60 -10.19
CA ASP A 76 4.23 17.45 -11.37
C ASP A 76 4.05 16.69 -12.70
N ASN A 77 3.97 15.39 -12.70
CA ASN A 77 3.49 14.60 -13.83
C ASN A 77 2.00 14.22 -13.74
N ILE A 78 1.27 14.76 -12.76
CA ILE A 78 -0.18 14.56 -12.57
C ILE A 78 -0.89 15.89 -12.80
N ASP A 79 -1.90 15.90 -13.65
CA ASP A 79 -2.62 17.10 -14.07
C ASP A 79 -3.45 17.71 -12.94
N VAL A 80 -3.36 19.03 -12.84
CA VAL A 80 -4.25 19.87 -12.04
C VAL A 80 -4.76 21.00 -12.95
N ALA A 81 -6.06 21.14 -13.07
CA ALA A 81 -6.68 22.14 -13.93
C ALA A 81 -6.13 23.55 -13.69
N GLY A 82 -5.73 24.23 -14.76
CA GLY A 82 -5.20 25.59 -14.71
C GLY A 82 -3.77 25.75 -14.17
N LEU A 83 -3.08 24.66 -13.79
CA LEU A 83 -1.68 24.67 -13.37
C LEU A 83 -0.80 23.96 -14.41
N PRO A 84 0.43 24.44 -14.66
CA PRO A 84 1.35 23.76 -15.56
C PRO A 84 1.65 22.32 -15.10
N THR A 85 1.71 21.40 -16.06
CA THR A 85 2.27 20.07 -15.92
C THR A 85 3.53 20.01 -16.76
N THR A 86 4.70 19.82 -16.13
CA THR A 86 6.00 19.82 -16.81
C THR A 86 6.68 18.44 -16.80
N ALA A 87 6.30 17.54 -15.92
CA ALA A 87 7.00 16.29 -15.67
C ALA A 87 8.52 16.48 -15.45
N ALA A 88 8.92 17.59 -14.81
CA ALA A 88 10.28 18.08 -14.64
C ALA A 88 11.02 18.32 -15.97
N CYS A 89 10.31 18.75 -17.00
CA CYS A 89 10.86 19.20 -18.29
C CYS A 89 10.14 20.49 -18.72
N PRO A 90 10.75 21.67 -18.59
CA PRO A 90 10.11 22.94 -18.96
C PRO A 90 9.61 22.98 -20.38
N GLU A 91 10.33 22.36 -21.33
CA GLU A 91 9.99 22.33 -22.75
C GLU A 91 8.80 21.42 -23.07
N PHE A 92 8.42 20.56 -22.15
CA PHE A 92 7.23 19.71 -22.23
C PHE A 92 5.98 20.39 -21.68
N ALA A 93 6.11 21.51 -20.98
CA ALA A 93 5.05 22.13 -20.21
C ALA A 93 3.76 22.38 -21.00
N TYR A 94 2.63 22.01 -20.42
CA TYR A 94 1.28 22.36 -20.87
C TYR A 94 0.38 22.65 -19.67
N THR A 95 -0.72 23.37 -19.91
CA THR A 95 -1.70 23.67 -18.86
C THR A 95 -2.98 22.89 -19.15
N PRO A 96 -3.33 21.86 -18.34
CA PRO A 96 -4.53 21.08 -18.56
C PRO A 96 -5.80 21.88 -18.22
N GLY A 97 -6.87 21.67 -19.01
CA GLY A 97 -8.19 22.25 -18.73
C GLY A 97 -8.97 21.50 -17.63
N GLU A 98 -8.63 20.24 -17.39
CA GLU A 98 -9.24 19.39 -16.37
C GLU A 98 -8.16 18.79 -15.47
N SER A 99 -8.49 18.58 -14.19
CA SER A 99 -7.63 17.83 -13.29
C SER A 99 -7.65 16.34 -13.61
N ALA A 100 -6.55 15.64 -13.30
CA ALA A 100 -6.54 14.18 -13.27
C ALA A 100 -7.72 13.65 -12.42
N PHE A 101 -8.32 12.54 -12.86
CA PHE A 101 -9.51 12.00 -12.19
C PHE A 101 -9.30 11.82 -10.67
N ALA A 102 -8.17 11.26 -10.27
CA ALA A 102 -7.84 11.07 -8.86
C ALA A 102 -7.72 12.40 -8.10
N VAL A 103 -7.10 13.42 -8.70
CA VAL A 103 -6.98 14.76 -8.10
C VAL A 103 -8.35 15.40 -7.91
N GLN A 104 -9.22 15.31 -8.92
CA GLN A 104 -10.58 15.86 -8.81
C GLN A 104 -11.36 15.20 -7.66
N ARG A 105 -11.23 13.87 -7.47
CA ARG A 105 -11.84 13.15 -6.36
C ARG A 105 -11.38 13.69 -4.99
N LEU A 106 -10.10 14.01 -4.84
CA LEU A 106 -9.57 14.58 -3.60
C LEU A 106 -10.09 16.00 -3.34
N LEU A 107 -10.15 16.82 -4.39
CA LEU A 107 -10.71 18.18 -4.30
C LEU A 107 -12.20 18.16 -3.94
N ASP A 108 -12.98 17.27 -4.56
CA ASP A 108 -14.41 17.08 -4.25
C ASP A 108 -14.63 16.59 -2.81
N ALA A 109 -13.70 15.80 -2.28
CA ALA A 109 -13.68 15.35 -0.89
C ALA A 109 -13.21 16.43 0.10
N GLY A 110 -12.89 17.64 -0.37
CA GLY A 110 -12.57 18.80 0.46
C GLY A 110 -11.09 18.98 0.76
N ALA A 111 -10.19 18.27 0.07
CA ALA A 111 -8.75 18.49 0.22
C ALA A 111 -8.31 19.83 -0.39
N ILE A 112 -7.28 20.46 0.18
CA ILE A 112 -6.74 21.76 -0.25
C ILE A 112 -5.35 21.54 -0.87
N LEU A 113 -5.22 21.87 -2.16
CA LEU A 113 -3.95 21.77 -2.86
C LEU A 113 -2.98 22.87 -2.43
N ILE A 114 -1.74 22.47 -2.14
CA ILE A 114 -0.64 23.39 -1.78
C ILE A 114 0.28 23.65 -2.99
N GLY A 115 0.53 22.64 -3.82
CA GLY A 115 1.40 22.81 -4.99
C GLY A 115 1.71 21.54 -5.75
N LYS A 116 2.50 21.73 -6.84
CA LYS A 116 3.02 20.67 -7.69
C LYS A 116 4.46 20.37 -7.28
N THR A 117 4.78 19.11 -6.98
CA THR A 117 6.08 18.69 -6.42
C THR A 117 7.05 18.18 -7.48
N ASN A 118 8.33 18.31 -7.18
CA ASN A 118 9.43 17.91 -8.04
C ASN A 118 9.57 16.38 -8.17
N LEU A 119 10.28 15.96 -9.23
CA LEU A 119 10.44 14.55 -9.57
C LEU A 119 11.70 14.31 -10.43
N ASP A 120 12.16 13.05 -10.52
CA ASP A 120 13.03 12.64 -11.63
C ASP A 120 12.25 12.82 -12.95
N GLN A 121 12.85 13.47 -13.92
CA GLN A 121 12.25 13.86 -15.20
C GLN A 121 11.56 12.67 -15.89
N PHE A 122 10.29 12.85 -16.28
CA PHE A 122 9.41 11.81 -16.85
C PHE A 122 9.33 10.53 -16.00
N ALA A 123 9.37 10.69 -14.68
CA ALA A 123 9.35 9.60 -13.72
C ALA A 123 10.44 8.51 -13.98
N THR A 124 11.57 8.90 -14.61
CA THR A 124 12.64 7.99 -15.02
C THR A 124 13.81 8.03 -14.04
N GLY A 125 13.63 7.39 -12.89
CA GLY A 125 14.62 7.28 -11.81
C GLY A 125 14.01 6.87 -10.49
N LEU A 126 14.91 6.51 -9.54
CA LEU A 126 14.59 6.21 -8.15
C LEU A 126 15.41 7.08 -7.18
N VAL A 127 16.09 8.10 -7.71
CA VAL A 127 17.08 8.90 -6.97
C VAL A 127 16.58 10.30 -6.62
N GLY A 128 15.69 10.90 -7.44
CA GLY A 128 15.13 12.23 -7.18
C GLY A 128 16.06 13.39 -7.53
N VAL A 129 17.15 13.14 -8.28
CA VAL A 129 18.11 14.17 -8.66
C VAL A 129 18.15 14.46 -10.16
N ARG A 130 17.34 13.75 -10.95
CA ARG A 130 17.29 13.92 -12.43
C ARG A 130 16.26 14.97 -12.80
N THR A 131 16.53 16.22 -12.44
CA THR A 131 15.61 17.35 -12.64
C THR A 131 16.41 18.60 -13.04
N PRO A 132 15.89 19.49 -13.91
CA PRO A 132 16.50 20.77 -14.21
C PRO A 132 16.18 21.83 -13.14
N TYR A 133 15.25 21.55 -12.23
CA TYR A 133 14.92 22.41 -11.11
C TYR A 133 15.89 22.16 -9.94
N PRO A 134 15.93 23.02 -8.90
CA PRO A 134 16.67 22.71 -7.68
C PRO A 134 16.33 21.30 -7.17
N VAL A 135 17.35 20.51 -6.81
CA VAL A 135 17.16 19.14 -6.34
C VAL A 135 16.59 19.14 -4.92
N PRO A 136 15.51 18.40 -4.61
CA PRO A 136 15.04 18.26 -3.24
C PRO A 136 16.11 17.60 -2.37
N LYS A 137 16.27 18.06 -1.15
CA LYS A 137 17.20 17.48 -0.19
C LYS A 137 16.54 16.29 0.53
N ASN A 138 17.29 15.21 0.76
CA ASN A 138 16.83 14.17 1.68
C ASN A 138 16.55 14.80 3.06
N ALA A 139 15.38 14.53 3.64
CA ALA A 139 14.94 15.20 4.86
C ALA A 139 15.82 14.94 6.08
N PHE A 140 16.62 13.86 6.09
CA PHE A 140 17.50 13.47 7.20
C PHE A 140 18.95 13.86 6.98
N ASN A 141 19.45 13.69 5.75
CA ASN A 141 20.82 14.04 5.41
C ASN A 141 20.94 14.43 3.92
N PRO A 142 21.22 15.69 3.59
CA PRO A 142 21.29 16.18 2.22
C PRO A 142 22.43 15.58 1.37
N ALA A 143 23.38 14.88 1.97
CA ALA A 143 24.40 14.15 1.22
C ALA A 143 23.84 12.88 0.54
N TYR A 144 22.70 12.37 1.01
CA TYR A 144 22.01 11.24 0.42
C TYR A 144 20.94 11.69 -0.56
N VAL A 145 20.61 10.80 -1.50
CA VAL A 145 19.52 11.05 -2.43
C VAL A 145 18.18 11.14 -1.70
N PRO A 146 17.25 12.03 -2.12
CA PRO A 146 15.91 12.10 -1.52
C PRO A 146 15.05 10.89 -1.90
N GLY A 147 15.51 10.08 -2.87
CA GLY A 147 14.71 9.05 -3.50
C GLY A 147 13.78 9.63 -4.57
N GLY A 148 13.47 8.80 -5.55
CA GLY A 148 12.66 9.18 -6.72
C GLY A 148 11.78 8.02 -7.23
N SER A 149 11.04 8.30 -8.27
CA SER A 149 10.99 9.58 -8.97
C SER A 149 10.17 10.66 -8.25
N SER A 150 9.39 10.35 -7.19
CA SER A 150 8.47 11.27 -6.49
C SER A 150 9.16 12.01 -5.33
N SER A 151 10.32 12.61 -5.60
CA SER A 151 11.20 13.19 -4.59
C SER A 151 10.55 14.32 -3.79
N GLY A 152 10.01 15.33 -4.46
CA GLY A 152 9.38 16.47 -3.80
C GLY A 152 8.16 16.08 -2.98
N SER A 153 7.36 15.09 -3.44
CA SER A 153 6.19 14.58 -2.71
C SER A 153 6.62 13.95 -1.37
N ALA A 154 7.65 13.10 -1.40
CA ALA A 154 8.13 12.45 -0.19
C ALA A 154 8.73 13.45 0.80
N VAL A 155 9.56 14.38 0.33
CA VAL A 155 10.20 15.39 1.19
C VAL A 155 9.18 16.36 1.79
N ALA A 156 8.15 16.79 1.01
CA ALA A 156 7.07 17.64 1.52
C ALA A 156 6.33 16.99 2.69
N VAL A 157 5.99 15.71 2.57
CA VAL A 157 5.35 14.93 3.65
C VAL A 157 6.29 14.75 4.83
N ALA A 158 7.55 14.39 4.59
CA ALA A 158 8.52 14.16 5.67
C ALA A 158 8.71 15.38 6.57
N HIS A 159 8.63 16.59 6.02
CA HIS A 159 8.70 17.84 6.79
C HIS A 159 7.35 18.31 7.36
N GLY A 160 6.24 17.58 7.16
CA GLY A 160 4.92 17.97 7.62
C GLY A 160 4.40 19.25 6.95
N LEU A 161 4.83 19.54 5.72
CA LEU A 161 4.33 20.66 4.90
C LEU A 161 2.96 20.36 4.30
N VAL A 162 2.62 19.09 4.19
CA VAL A 162 1.31 18.59 3.77
C VAL A 162 1.00 17.32 4.56
N THR A 163 -0.29 16.99 4.71
CA THR A 163 -0.72 15.75 5.37
C THR A 163 -0.41 14.53 4.53
N PHE A 164 -0.63 14.64 3.22
CA PHE A 164 -0.28 13.62 2.24
C PHE A 164 0.10 14.25 0.90
N ALA A 165 0.74 13.47 0.04
CA ALA A 165 1.07 13.90 -1.32
C ALA A 165 0.86 12.76 -2.31
N LEU A 166 0.43 13.09 -3.53
CA LEU A 166 0.39 12.16 -4.64
C LEU A 166 1.76 12.06 -5.31
N GLY A 167 2.16 10.83 -5.60
CA GLY A 167 3.23 10.49 -6.50
C GLY A 167 2.75 9.53 -7.57
N THR A 168 3.69 8.94 -8.31
CA THR A 168 3.45 7.82 -9.22
C THR A 168 4.43 6.69 -8.90
N ASP A 169 4.03 5.45 -9.14
CA ASP A 169 4.88 4.28 -8.98
C ASP A 169 4.78 3.38 -10.22
N THR A 170 5.89 3.21 -10.90
CA THR A 170 6.08 2.30 -12.04
C THR A 170 7.06 1.19 -11.67
N ALA A 171 8.09 1.56 -10.87
CA ALA A 171 9.23 0.73 -10.55
C ALA A 171 9.60 0.75 -9.05
N GLY A 172 8.91 1.56 -8.26
CA GLY A 172 9.25 1.80 -6.85
C GLY A 172 9.21 3.28 -6.47
N SER A 173 8.79 4.15 -7.39
CA SER A 173 8.80 5.61 -7.18
C SER A 173 7.77 6.10 -6.15
N GLY A 174 6.88 5.25 -5.65
CA GLY A 174 5.99 5.48 -4.51
C GLY A 174 6.51 4.90 -3.21
N ARG A 175 7.57 4.09 -3.24
CA ARG A 175 8.08 3.31 -2.10
C ARG A 175 9.49 3.73 -1.70
N VAL A 176 10.44 3.76 -2.63
CA VAL A 176 11.85 4.12 -2.37
C VAL A 176 11.97 5.49 -1.70
N PRO A 177 11.36 6.58 -2.23
CA PRO A 177 11.46 7.88 -1.56
C PRO A 177 10.76 7.90 -0.20
N ALA A 178 9.71 7.10 0.02
CA ALA A 178 9.09 6.96 1.33
C ALA A 178 10.05 6.39 2.37
N GLY A 179 10.71 5.27 2.05
CA GLY A 179 11.68 4.63 2.94
C GLY A 179 12.88 5.54 3.25
N LEU A 180 13.37 6.30 2.27
CA LEU A 180 14.49 7.23 2.45
C LEU A 180 14.15 8.47 3.28
N ASN A 181 12.85 8.78 3.48
CA ASN A 181 12.39 9.96 4.22
C ASN A 181 11.50 9.61 5.43
N ASN A 182 11.52 8.35 5.90
CA ASN A 182 10.80 7.91 7.10
C ASN A 182 9.30 8.23 7.07
N ILE A 183 8.64 7.94 5.96
CA ILE A 183 7.20 8.11 5.77
C ILE A 183 6.58 6.87 5.14
N VAL A 184 5.26 6.81 5.14
CA VAL A 184 4.50 5.77 4.46
C VAL A 184 4.40 6.03 2.97
N GLY A 185 4.60 4.98 2.15
CA GLY A 185 4.42 5.01 0.70
C GLY A 185 3.50 3.89 0.24
N LEU A 186 2.25 4.22 -0.12
CA LEU A 186 1.28 3.26 -0.63
C LEU A 186 1.32 3.21 -2.16
N LYS A 187 1.65 2.04 -2.71
CA LYS A 187 1.44 1.68 -4.11
C LYS A 187 0.19 0.82 -4.22
N PRO A 188 -0.94 1.37 -4.67
CA PRO A 188 -2.18 0.60 -4.79
C PRO A 188 -2.11 -0.51 -5.82
N SER A 189 -3.07 -1.43 -5.78
CA SER A 189 -3.36 -2.37 -6.86
C SER A 189 -3.55 -1.63 -8.18
N LEU A 190 -2.95 -2.13 -9.27
CA LEU A 190 -3.04 -1.48 -10.59
C LEU A 190 -4.49 -1.34 -11.04
N GLY A 191 -4.84 -0.15 -11.55
CA GLY A 191 -6.16 0.18 -12.04
C GLY A 191 -7.23 0.43 -10.97
N SER A 192 -6.91 0.29 -9.68
CA SER A 192 -7.83 0.67 -8.58
C SER A 192 -7.98 2.18 -8.44
N VAL A 193 -6.97 2.94 -8.85
CA VAL A 193 -6.98 4.39 -8.99
C VAL A 193 -6.74 4.72 -10.45
N SER A 194 -7.62 5.53 -11.07
CA SER A 194 -7.47 5.94 -12.46
C SER A 194 -6.18 6.74 -12.66
N ALA A 195 -5.43 6.40 -13.73
CA ALA A 195 -4.25 7.13 -14.18
C ALA A 195 -4.57 8.16 -15.27
N ARG A 196 -5.85 8.47 -15.53
CA ARG A 196 -6.24 9.51 -16.47
C ARG A 196 -5.80 10.89 -15.97
N GLY A 197 -5.09 11.63 -16.81
CA GLY A 197 -4.44 12.90 -16.44
C GLY A 197 -3.06 12.72 -15.81
N VAL A 198 -2.42 11.55 -15.98
CA VAL A 198 -1.03 11.32 -15.61
C VAL A 198 -0.18 11.28 -16.87
N VAL A 199 0.92 12.05 -16.90
CA VAL A 199 1.96 11.88 -17.93
C VAL A 199 2.62 10.53 -17.70
N PRO A 200 2.48 9.56 -18.61
CA PRO A 200 2.89 8.20 -18.35
C PRO A 200 4.42 8.02 -18.38
N ALA A 201 4.90 7.08 -17.59
CA ALA A 201 6.23 6.50 -17.75
C ALA A 201 6.12 5.13 -18.48
N CYS A 202 5.42 4.16 -17.89
CA CYS A 202 5.00 2.92 -18.54
C CYS A 202 3.49 2.78 -18.31
N ARG A 203 2.68 3.11 -19.29
CA ARG A 203 1.22 3.20 -19.14
C ARG A 203 0.58 1.91 -18.65
N THR A 204 1.16 0.76 -19.02
CA THR A 204 0.69 -0.56 -18.59
C THR A 204 1.01 -0.88 -17.13
N LEU A 205 1.90 -0.11 -16.49
CA LEU A 205 2.44 -0.38 -15.15
C LEU A 205 2.24 0.78 -14.17
N ASP A 206 1.94 1.99 -14.66
CA ASP A 206 1.83 3.18 -13.83
C ASP A 206 0.65 3.10 -12.88
N THR A 207 0.87 3.54 -11.65
CA THR A 207 -0.21 3.83 -10.71
C THR A 207 0.09 5.10 -9.95
N ILE A 208 -0.97 5.84 -9.57
CA ILE A 208 -0.84 6.93 -8.59
C ILE A 208 -0.52 6.30 -7.25
N SER A 209 0.54 6.78 -6.60
CA SER A 209 0.95 6.40 -5.25
C SER A 209 0.69 7.51 -4.25
N ILE A 210 0.55 7.15 -2.97
CA ILE A 210 0.25 8.08 -1.90
C ILE A 210 1.39 8.07 -0.88
N PHE A 211 1.94 9.24 -0.59
CA PHE A 211 2.84 9.49 0.53
C PHE A 211 2.06 10.11 1.67
N ALA A 212 2.23 9.59 2.88
CA ALA A 212 1.60 10.13 4.08
C ALA A 212 2.47 9.88 5.32
N GLY A 213 2.21 10.61 6.40
CA GLY A 213 2.90 10.37 7.66
C GLY A 213 2.44 9.12 8.38
N THR A 214 1.20 8.69 8.13
CA THR A 214 0.60 7.50 8.74
C THR A 214 -0.05 6.60 7.69
N VAL A 215 -0.15 5.31 8.00
CA VAL A 215 -0.88 4.36 7.14
C VAL A 215 -2.36 4.72 7.05
N ALA A 216 -2.94 5.22 8.13
CA ALA A 216 -4.35 5.64 8.17
C ALA A 216 -4.63 6.81 7.22
N ASP A 217 -3.72 7.80 7.14
CA ASP A 217 -3.87 8.93 6.22
C ASP A 217 -3.72 8.48 4.76
N ALA A 218 -2.74 7.60 4.47
CA ALA A 218 -2.55 7.04 3.14
C ALA A 218 -3.79 6.24 2.69
N ASP A 219 -4.34 5.40 3.57
CA ASP A 219 -5.54 4.61 3.30
C ASP A 219 -6.78 5.48 3.09
N THR A 220 -6.95 6.56 3.88
CA THR A 220 -8.05 7.51 3.73
C THR A 220 -8.00 8.19 2.36
N ALA A 221 -6.83 8.69 1.95
CA ALA A 221 -6.66 9.30 0.62
C ALA A 221 -6.90 8.28 -0.51
N TYR A 222 -6.39 7.05 -0.37
CA TYR A 222 -6.60 5.96 -1.32
C TYR A 222 -8.09 5.68 -1.54
N ARG A 223 -8.86 5.52 -0.47
CA ARG A 223 -10.30 5.21 -0.55
C ARG A 223 -11.12 6.27 -1.27
N VAL A 224 -10.75 7.54 -1.13
CA VAL A 224 -11.38 8.64 -1.86
C VAL A 224 -11.13 8.54 -3.36
N MET A 225 -9.93 8.11 -3.77
CA MET A 225 -9.53 7.99 -5.17
C MET A 225 -9.93 6.67 -5.82
N GLN A 226 -10.20 5.64 -5.02
CA GLN A 226 -10.52 4.28 -5.47
C GLN A 226 -11.93 4.20 -6.04
N VAL A 227 -12.12 4.75 -7.22
CA VAL A 227 -13.38 4.76 -7.97
C VAL A 227 -13.11 4.35 -9.40
N TYR A 228 -13.95 3.46 -9.94
CA TYR A 228 -13.88 3.06 -11.34
C TYR A 228 -14.10 4.27 -12.26
N ASP A 229 -13.17 4.49 -13.18
CA ASP A 229 -13.26 5.51 -14.21
C ASP A 229 -13.51 4.85 -15.58
N ALA A 230 -14.73 4.91 -16.08
CA ALA A 230 -15.11 4.35 -17.37
C ALA A 230 -14.37 4.98 -18.58
N LYS A 231 -13.73 6.14 -18.40
CA LYS A 231 -12.94 6.82 -19.43
C LYS A 231 -11.46 6.43 -19.42
N ASP A 232 -11.01 5.65 -18.42
CA ASP A 232 -9.65 5.12 -18.34
C ASP A 232 -9.65 3.65 -18.70
N SER A 233 -9.05 3.30 -19.84
CA SER A 233 -8.94 1.91 -20.32
C SER A 233 -8.20 0.97 -19.38
N TRP A 234 -7.43 1.52 -18.43
CA TRP A 234 -6.67 0.76 -17.44
C TRP A 234 -7.35 0.72 -16.06
N SER A 235 -8.43 1.49 -15.88
CA SER A 235 -9.22 1.42 -14.64
C SER A 235 -9.90 0.06 -14.51
N ARG A 236 -9.93 -0.48 -13.29
CA ARG A 236 -10.49 -1.80 -13.00
C ARG A 236 -11.51 -1.72 -11.89
N LEU A 237 -12.63 -2.42 -12.06
CA LEU A 237 -13.54 -2.72 -10.95
C LEU A 237 -12.86 -3.78 -10.07
N LEU A 238 -12.23 -3.32 -9.00
CA LEU A 238 -11.73 -4.20 -7.96
C LEU A 238 -12.72 -4.17 -6.81
N PRO A 239 -13.20 -5.33 -6.34
CA PRO A 239 -13.97 -5.42 -5.11
C PRO A 239 -13.02 -5.18 -3.93
N VAL A 240 -12.65 -3.91 -3.70
CA VAL A 240 -11.81 -3.54 -2.58
C VAL A 240 -12.69 -3.17 -1.41
N PRO A 241 -12.45 -3.75 -0.23
CA PRO A 241 -13.22 -3.44 0.98
C PRO A 241 -13.18 -1.95 1.30
N ALA A 242 -14.33 -1.40 1.71
CA ALA A 242 -14.47 0.02 2.03
C ALA A 242 -13.68 0.49 3.27
N GLN A 243 -13.03 -0.42 3.98
CA GLN A 243 -12.20 -0.13 5.18
C GLN A 243 -11.09 -1.18 5.32
N PRO A 244 -9.94 -0.85 5.96
CA PRO A 244 -8.97 -1.86 6.33
C PRO A 244 -9.61 -2.85 7.30
N GLY A 245 -9.19 -4.11 7.20
CA GLY A 245 -9.51 -5.12 8.21
C GLY A 245 -8.61 -5.00 9.45
N SER A 246 -8.69 -6.01 10.31
CA SER A 246 -7.69 -6.24 11.34
C SER A 246 -6.60 -7.20 10.82
N VAL A 247 -5.50 -7.33 11.56
CA VAL A 247 -4.47 -8.32 11.25
C VAL A 247 -5.00 -9.71 11.60
N PRO A 248 -5.11 -10.65 10.65
CA PRO A 248 -5.55 -12.00 10.95
C PRO A 248 -4.50 -12.76 11.78
N PRO A 249 -4.92 -13.70 12.66
CA PRO A 249 -3.98 -14.55 13.39
C PRO A 249 -3.34 -15.59 12.47
N GLY A 250 -2.08 -15.94 12.76
CA GLY A 250 -1.40 -17.01 12.01
C GLY A 250 -1.04 -16.64 10.57
N LEU A 251 -0.76 -15.34 10.32
CA LEU A 251 -0.26 -14.87 9.03
C LEU A 251 0.98 -15.67 8.59
N ARG A 252 1.01 -16.02 7.31
CA ARG A 252 2.17 -16.60 6.64
C ARG A 252 2.98 -15.48 6.00
N ILE A 253 4.12 -15.17 6.58
CA ILE A 253 4.95 -14.03 6.19
C ILE A 253 6.17 -14.56 5.43
N GLY A 254 6.26 -14.24 4.15
CA GLY A 254 7.45 -14.52 3.34
C GLY A 254 8.54 -13.49 3.61
N VAL A 255 9.77 -13.95 3.76
CA VAL A 255 10.96 -13.10 3.88
C VAL A 255 12.04 -13.60 2.91
N PRO A 256 12.92 -12.72 2.38
CA PRO A 256 14.01 -13.15 1.53
C PRO A 256 14.89 -14.22 2.20
N ASP A 257 15.21 -15.29 1.49
CA ASP A 257 16.23 -16.25 1.91
C ASP A 257 17.62 -15.58 1.95
N THR A 258 18.61 -16.29 2.46
CA THR A 258 19.97 -15.75 2.61
C THR A 258 20.57 -15.29 1.28
N ARG A 259 20.24 -15.94 0.15
CA ARG A 259 20.76 -15.59 -1.19
C ARG A 259 20.06 -14.36 -1.77
N SER A 260 18.81 -14.15 -1.38
CA SER A 260 17.97 -13.06 -1.83
C SER A 260 18.14 -11.78 -0.99
N ARG A 261 18.84 -11.86 0.15
CA ARG A 261 19.18 -10.71 1.00
C ARG A 261 20.36 -9.93 0.38
N ARG A 262 20.05 -8.83 -0.29
CA ARG A 262 21.01 -8.01 -1.04
C ARG A 262 21.18 -6.64 -0.40
N PHE A 263 22.12 -6.49 0.51
CA PHE A 263 22.42 -5.21 1.19
C PHE A 263 23.71 -4.55 0.70
N GLY A 264 24.41 -5.13 -0.29
CA GLY A 264 25.67 -4.58 -0.82
C GLY A 264 26.75 -4.38 0.24
N ALA A 265 26.85 -5.32 1.20
CA ALA A 265 27.74 -5.30 2.38
C ALA A 265 27.44 -4.17 3.38
N ASP A 266 26.25 -3.55 3.36
CA ASP A 266 25.82 -2.58 4.37
C ASP A 266 25.17 -3.29 5.56
N ALA A 267 25.97 -3.62 6.57
CA ALA A 267 25.51 -4.30 7.79
C ALA A 267 24.46 -3.49 8.58
N LEU A 268 24.45 -2.15 8.47
CA LEU A 268 23.47 -1.31 9.16
C LEU A 268 22.09 -1.47 8.54
N SER A 269 21.99 -1.57 7.21
CA SER A 269 20.73 -1.83 6.52
C SER A 269 20.22 -3.24 6.81
N GLU A 270 21.11 -4.24 6.87
CA GLU A 270 20.74 -5.61 7.22
C GLU A 270 20.21 -5.71 8.65
N ALA A 271 20.92 -5.13 9.62
CA ALA A 271 20.48 -5.11 11.02
C ALA A 271 19.15 -4.39 11.22
N ALA A 272 18.92 -3.29 10.49
CA ALA A 272 17.64 -2.58 10.54
C ALA A 272 16.48 -3.39 9.94
N PHE A 273 16.73 -4.19 8.91
CA PHE A 273 15.74 -5.11 8.36
C PHE A 273 15.41 -6.22 9.35
N ASP A 274 16.42 -6.82 10.02
CA ASP A 274 16.18 -7.84 11.05
C ASP A 274 15.39 -7.27 12.24
N ALA A 275 15.66 -6.03 12.64
CA ALA A 275 14.87 -5.37 13.69
C ALA A 275 13.41 -5.20 13.28
N ALA A 276 13.13 -4.85 12.01
CA ALA A 276 11.75 -4.75 11.50
C ALA A 276 11.04 -6.11 11.44
N LEU A 277 11.76 -7.20 11.15
CA LEU A 277 11.19 -8.56 11.23
C LEU A 277 10.85 -8.94 12.66
N GLY A 278 11.69 -8.55 13.65
CA GLY A 278 11.38 -8.74 15.08
C GLY A 278 10.14 -7.95 15.52
N ASP A 279 10.01 -6.70 15.07
CA ASP A 279 8.79 -5.89 15.32
C ASP A 279 7.54 -6.56 14.72
N LEU A 280 7.66 -7.14 13.52
CA LEU A 280 6.57 -7.82 12.84
C LEU A 280 6.15 -9.12 13.56
N GLU A 281 7.10 -9.87 14.12
CA GLU A 281 6.82 -11.06 14.93
C GLU A 281 5.98 -10.69 16.16
N GLY A 282 6.26 -9.54 16.77
CA GLY A 282 5.56 -9.03 17.96
C GLY A 282 4.13 -8.53 17.71
N ILE A 283 3.72 -8.26 16.45
CA ILE A 283 2.40 -7.69 16.15
C ILE A 283 1.26 -8.61 16.57
N ARG A 284 1.40 -9.92 16.33
CA ARG A 284 0.38 -10.91 16.70
C ARG A 284 1.00 -12.28 16.89
N SER A 285 0.55 -13.00 17.91
CA SER A 285 0.99 -14.38 18.16
C SER A 285 0.56 -15.33 17.04
N GLY A 286 1.42 -16.32 16.75
CA GLY A 286 1.13 -17.36 15.78
C GLY A 286 1.49 -17.03 14.33
N ASN A 287 2.12 -15.89 14.05
CA ASN A 287 2.68 -15.60 12.75
C ASN A 287 3.75 -16.62 12.37
N LYS A 288 3.77 -17.04 11.10
CA LYS A 288 4.72 -18.02 10.57
C LYS A 288 5.60 -17.36 9.51
N PHE A 289 6.90 -17.38 9.72
CA PHE A 289 7.86 -16.89 8.74
C PHE A 289 8.30 -18.01 7.79
N ALA A 290 8.28 -17.72 6.50
CA ALA A 290 8.75 -18.59 5.42
C ALA A 290 9.91 -17.94 4.68
N SER A 291 11.00 -18.66 4.52
CA SER A 291 12.15 -18.23 3.71
C SER A 291 11.82 -18.42 2.23
N ILE A 292 11.89 -17.35 1.44
CA ILE A 292 11.49 -17.30 0.03
C ILE A 292 12.71 -16.98 -0.85
N ASP A 293 12.98 -17.83 -1.83
CA ASP A 293 13.91 -17.51 -2.92
C ASP A 293 13.26 -16.48 -3.85
N LEU A 294 13.87 -15.29 -3.93
CA LEU A 294 13.39 -14.19 -4.76
C LEU A 294 14.00 -14.18 -6.17
N SER A 295 14.77 -15.20 -6.58
CA SER A 295 15.46 -15.21 -7.90
C SER A 295 14.48 -14.97 -9.05
N ILE A 296 13.32 -15.64 -9.04
CA ILE A 296 12.28 -15.45 -10.04
C ILE A 296 11.71 -14.01 -10.07
N LEU A 297 11.61 -13.35 -8.90
CA LEU A 297 11.15 -11.97 -8.80
C LEU A 297 12.21 -11.00 -9.32
N PHE A 298 13.49 -11.31 -9.13
CA PHE A 298 14.59 -10.53 -9.70
C PHE A 298 14.68 -10.68 -11.22
N ASP A 299 14.36 -11.86 -11.77
CA ASP A 299 14.26 -12.07 -13.22
C ASP A 299 13.12 -11.22 -13.81
N VAL A 300 11.96 -11.17 -13.14
CA VAL A 300 10.87 -10.26 -13.51
C VAL A 300 11.33 -8.81 -13.46
N ALA A 301 12.00 -8.39 -12.38
CA ALA A 301 12.50 -7.02 -12.23
C ALA A 301 13.44 -6.62 -13.37
N GLY A 302 14.25 -7.56 -13.88
CA GLY A 302 15.15 -7.34 -15.01
C GLY A 302 14.43 -6.89 -16.29
N LEU A 303 13.21 -7.35 -16.55
CA LEU A 303 12.47 -7.00 -17.75
C LEU A 303 12.15 -5.50 -17.86
N LEU A 304 12.09 -4.79 -16.76
CA LEU A 304 11.64 -3.39 -16.74
C LEU A 304 12.61 -2.44 -17.48
N TYR A 305 13.92 -2.68 -17.35
CA TYR A 305 14.95 -1.81 -17.92
C TYR A 305 15.86 -2.55 -18.92
N SER A 306 15.96 -3.88 -18.85
CA SER A 306 16.67 -4.71 -19.79
C SER A 306 15.72 -5.41 -20.77
N GLY A 307 14.44 -5.02 -20.79
CA GLY A 307 13.40 -5.51 -21.69
C GLY A 307 12.66 -4.36 -22.37
N PRO A 308 11.63 -4.68 -23.16
CA PRO A 308 10.99 -3.72 -24.07
C PRO A 308 10.12 -2.65 -23.37
N TRP A 309 9.91 -2.72 -22.04
CA TRP A 309 9.14 -1.67 -21.33
C TRP A 309 9.76 -0.28 -21.42
N ILE A 310 11.04 -0.17 -21.75
CA ILE A 310 11.67 1.10 -22.05
C ILE A 310 11.06 1.76 -23.29
N ALA A 311 10.48 1.00 -24.21
CA ALA A 311 9.78 1.52 -25.38
C ALA A 311 8.47 2.24 -25.00
N GLU A 312 7.79 1.87 -23.91
CA GLU A 312 6.65 2.65 -23.42
C GLU A 312 7.07 4.04 -22.93
N ARG A 313 8.23 4.14 -22.26
CA ARG A 313 8.80 5.44 -21.85
C ARG A 313 9.13 6.32 -23.05
N TYR A 314 9.74 5.73 -24.07
CA TYR A 314 10.00 6.41 -25.33
C TYR A 314 8.70 6.87 -26.00
N HIS A 315 7.70 5.99 -26.11
CA HIS A 315 6.41 6.31 -26.69
C HIS A 315 5.74 7.51 -26.02
N ALA A 316 5.82 7.62 -24.70
CA ALA A 316 5.20 8.68 -23.91
C ALA A 316 5.74 10.09 -24.24
N ILE A 317 7.00 10.19 -24.66
CA ILE A 317 7.68 11.46 -24.93
C ILE A 317 8.31 11.50 -26.34
N ARG A 318 7.85 10.63 -27.23
CA ARG A 318 8.42 10.43 -28.57
C ARG A 318 8.64 11.75 -29.31
N ASP A 319 7.62 12.55 -29.41
CA ASP A 319 7.68 13.82 -30.13
C ASP A 319 8.71 14.79 -29.55
N LEU A 320 8.90 14.79 -28.25
CA LEU A 320 9.89 15.63 -27.58
C LEU A 320 11.31 15.13 -27.80
N ILE A 321 11.54 13.83 -27.56
CA ILE A 321 12.89 13.25 -27.67
C ILE A 321 13.40 13.27 -29.11
N GLU A 322 12.52 13.14 -30.12
CA GLU A 322 12.88 13.24 -31.52
C GLU A 322 13.16 14.68 -31.96
N ARG A 323 12.38 15.66 -31.49
CA ARG A 323 12.51 17.05 -31.89
C ARG A 323 13.56 17.85 -31.11
N ASN A 324 13.65 17.59 -29.79
CA ASN A 324 14.54 18.32 -28.88
C ASN A 324 15.13 17.42 -27.79
N PRO A 325 16.00 16.46 -28.15
CA PRO A 325 16.60 15.55 -27.18
C PRO A 325 17.46 16.26 -26.13
N ALA A 326 17.90 17.50 -26.39
CA ALA A 326 18.70 18.29 -25.46
C ALA A 326 17.89 18.82 -24.27
N SER A 327 16.56 18.87 -24.34
CA SER A 327 15.68 19.24 -23.22
C SER A 327 15.62 18.16 -22.13
N LEU A 328 16.05 16.95 -22.43
CA LEU A 328 16.05 15.88 -21.47
C LEU A 328 17.33 15.91 -20.62
N HIS A 329 17.14 15.64 -19.32
CA HIS A 329 18.27 15.36 -18.42
C HIS A 329 19.19 14.29 -19.03
N PRO A 330 20.51 14.46 -19.04
CA PRO A 330 21.43 13.55 -19.77
C PRO A 330 21.24 12.07 -19.44
N THR A 331 21.05 11.72 -18.17
CA THR A 331 20.82 10.33 -17.74
C THR A 331 19.46 9.83 -18.21
N THR A 332 18.38 10.64 -18.12
CA THR A 332 17.05 10.29 -18.60
C THR A 332 17.06 10.01 -20.10
N ARG A 333 17.71 10.90 -20.87
CA ARG A 333 17.90 10.71 -22.32
C ARG A 333 18.64 9.41 -22.61
N ARG A 334 19.77 9.16 -21.95
CA ARG A 334 20.57 7.94 -22.13
C ARG A 334 19.75 6.68 -21.88
N VAL A 335 18.94 6.66 -20.82
CA VAL A 335 18.09 5.51 -20.47
C VAL A 335 16.99 5.30 -21.51
N ILE A 336 16.23 6.36 -21.88
CA ILE A 336 15.10 6.23 -22.80
C ILE A 336 15.57 5.95 -24.24
N ALA A 337 16.72 6.47 -24.65
CA ALA A 337 17.27 6.24 -25.98
C ALA A 337 17.57 4.75 -26.28
N THR A 338 17.75 3.91 -25.25
CA THR A 338 17.92 2.46 -25.46
C THR A 338 16.68 1.81 -26.08
N ALA A 339 15.52 2.45 -26.05
CA ALA A 339 14.30 1.99 -26.71
C ALA A 339 14.50 1.75 -28.22
N ALA A 340 15.38 2.52 -28.87
CA ALA A 340 15.67 2.38 -30.30
C ALA A 340 16.29 1.01 -30.69
N SER A 341 16.81 0.24 -29.74
CA SER A 341 17.34 -1.10 -29.97
C SER A 341 16.30 -2.20 -29.98
N TYR A 342 15.05 -1.93 -29.59
CA TYR A 342 13.97 -2.91 -29.52
C TYR A 342 13.02 -2.79 -30.72
N SER A 343 12.71 -3.94 -31.33
CA SER A 343 11.71 -4.09 -32.38
C SER A 343 10.31 -4.40 -31.79
N ALA A 344 9.29 -4.43 -32.62
CA ALA A 344 7.98 -4.91 -32.25
C ALA A 344 8.00 -6.40 -31.82
N ALA A 345 8.86 -7.22 -32.45
CA ALA A 345 9.03 -8.62 -32.07
C ALA A 345 9.58 -8.74 -30.63
N ASP A 346 10.59 -7.94 -30.29
CA ASP A 346 11.15 -7.93 -28.93
C ASP A 346 10.10 -7.51 -27.88
N ALA A 347 9.15 -6.64 -28.25
CA ALA A 347 8.05 -6.27 -27.37
C ALA A 347 7.14 -7.47 -27.05
N PHE A 348 6.82 -8.31 -28.06
CA PHE A 348 6.05 -9.53 -27.86
C PHE A 348 6.84 -10.58 -27.08
N ASP A 349 8.14 -10.76 -27.36
CA ASP A 349 9.01 -11.66 -26.60
C ASP A 349 9.03 -11.27 -25.11
N GLY A 350 9.12 -9.98 -24.82
CA GLY A 350 9.03 -9.48 -23.44
C GLY A 350 7.69 -9.79 -22.78
N LEU A 351 6.56 -9.65 -23.49
CA LEU A 351 5.23 -9.98 -22.99
C LEU A 351 5.08 -11.49 -22.72
N TYR A 352 5.58 -12.34 -23.64
CA TYR A 352 5.56 -13.80 -23.47
C TYR A 352 6.43 -14.20 -22.28
N ARG A 353 7.64 -13.66 -22.20
CA ARG A 353 8.54 -13.91 -21.06
C ARG A 353 7.93 -13.48 -19.73
N LEU A 354 7.27 -12.33 -19.67
CA LEU A 354 6.58 -11.90 -18.46
C LEU A 354 5.45 -12.87 -18.08
N ALA A 355 4.69 -13.39 -19.04
CA ALA A 355 3.62 -14.36 -18.77
C ALA A 355 4.17 -15.67 -18.17
N GLU A 356 5.29 -16.18 -18.71
CA GLU A 356 5.99 -17.35 -18.17
C GLU A 356 6.49 -17.11 -16.73
N LEU A 357 7.13 -15.98 -16.49
CA LEU A 357 7.67 -15.61 -15.19
C LEU A 357 6.56 -15.39 -14.16
N ARG A 358 5.42 -14.80 -14.55
CA ARG A 358 4.23 -14.68 -13.70
C ARG A 358 3.75 -16.06 -13.26
N ARG A 359 3.61 -17.00 -14.19
CA ARG A 359 3.21 -18.37 -13.89
C ARG A 359 4.18 -19.05 -12.92
N SER A 360 5.48 -18.84 -13.11
CA SER A 360 6.52 -19.40 -12.25
C SER A 360 6.54 -18.77 -10.85
N ALA A 361 6.08 -17.53 -10.69
CA ALA A 361 6.00 -16.83 -9.40
C ALA A 361 4.70 -17.13 -8.62
N GLU A 362 3.63 -17.62 -9.28
CA GLU A 362 2.35 -17.91 -8.63
C GLU A 362 2.47 -18.82 -7.38
N PRO A 363 3.30 -19.89 -7.36
CA PRO A 363 3.41 -20.78 -6.21
C PRO A 363 3.85 -20.09 -4.92
N ILE A 364 4.56 -18.96 -5.01
CA ILE A 364 4.96 -18.16 -3.83
C ILE A 364 3.72 -17.79 -3.01
N TRP A 365 2.68 -17.29 -3.68
CA TRP A 365 1.44 -16.80 -3.05
C TRP A 365 0.55 -17.91 -2.49
N ASN A 366 0.82 -19.17 -2.84
CA ASN A 366 0.16 -20.32 -2.19
C ASN A 366 0.74 -20.60 -0.79
N THR A 367 1.96 -20.14 -0.53
CA THR A 367 2.71 -20.42 0.72
C THR A 367 2.69 -19.26 1.70
N ILE A 368 2.48 -18.04 1.24
CA ILE A 368 2.50 -16.81 2.05
C ILE A 368 1.28 -15.93 1.80
N ASP A 369 0.92 -15.10 2.76
CA ASP A 369 -0.13 -14.10 2.67
C ASP A 369 0.44 -12.70 2.37
N VAL A 370 1.67 -12.44 2.81
CA VAL A 370 2.41 -11.20 2.60
C VAL A 370 3.90 -11.51 2.44
N LEU A 371 4.54 -10.85 1.49
CA LEU A 371 6.01 -10.84 1.34
C LEU A 371 6.55 -9.54 1.95
N VAL A 372 7.56 -9.65 2.80
CA VAL A 372 8.23 -8.52 3.45
C VAL A 372 9.66 -8.43 2.95
N VAL A 373 10.02 -7.30 2.36
CA VAL A 373 11.35 -7.05 1.81
C VAL A 373 11.89 -5.71 2.31
N PRO A 374 13.22 -5.47 2.30
CA PRO A 374 13.74 -4.12 2.47
C PRO A 374 13.13 -3.18 1.43
N THR A 375 12.81 -1.94 1.79
CA THR A 375 12.30 -0.99 0.78
C THR A 375 13.37 -0.67 -0.27
N TYR A 376 14.62 -0.67 0.12
CA TYR A 376 15.81 -0.56 -0.73
C TYR A 376 16.99 -1.31 -0.07
N PRO A 377 18.01 -1.76 -0.83
CA PRO A 377 19.15 -2.48 -0.26
C PRO A 377 19.98 -1.67 0.74
N ARG A 378 20.32 -0.44 0.36
CA ARG A 378 21.08 0.54 1.18
C ARG A 378 20.87 1.96 0.65
N PRO A 379 21.04 2.99 1.48
CA PRO A 379 20.96 4.37 1.03
C PRO A 379 22.13 4.70 0.09
N ARG A 380 21.92 5.62 -0.85
CA ARG A 380 22.92 6.08 -1.81
C ARG A 380 23.12 7.58 -1.69
N THR A 381 24.38 8.01 -1.78
CA THR A 381 24.72 9.44 -1.75
C THR A 381 24.58 10.07 -3.14
N VAL A 382 24.42 11.39 -3.17
CA VAL A 382 24.45 12.16 -4.42
C VAL A 382 25.80 11.97 -5.13
N ALA A 383 26.91 11.94 -4.40
CA ALA A 383 28.25 11.70 -4.94
C ALA A 383 28.39 10.33 -5.64
N ASN A 384 27.67 9.28 -5.18
CA ASN A 384 27.68 8.01 -5.88
C ASN A 384 27.14 8.12 -7.32
N LEU A 385 26.17 9.04 -7.55
CA LEU A 385 25.56 9.25 -8.87
C LEU A 385 26.40 10.13 -9.79
N GLU A 386 27.28 10.97 -9.24
CA GLU A 386 28.24 11.74 -10.03
C GLU A 386 29.27 10.78 -10.67
N PHE A 387 29.66 9.74 -9.95
CA PHE A 387 30.57 8.71 -10.45
C PHE A 387 29.85 7.71 -11.39
N ASP A 388 28.70 7.18 -10.99
CA ASP A 388 27.87 6.26 -11.78
C ASP A 388 26.39 6.65 -11.68
N PRO A 389 25.81 7.29 -12.71
CA PRO A 389 24.43 7.77 -12.66
C PRO A 389 23.37 6.66 -12.83
N ILE A 390 23.78 5.40 -13.08
CA ILE A 390 22.86 4.29 -13.38
C ILE A 390 22.90 3.20 -12.32
N GLY A 391 24.08 2.68 -11.96
CA GLY A 391 24.20 1.53 -11.04
C GLY A 391 23.55 1.75 -9.69
N PRO A 392 23.85 2.85 -8.95
CA PRO A 392 23.19 3.15 -7.68
C PRO A 392 21.67 3.29 -7.79
N ASN A 393 21.18 3.88 -8.90
CA ASN A 393 19.75 3.96 -9.17
C ASN A 393 19.12 2.58 -9.37
N SER A 394 19.78 1.70 -10.12
CA SER A 394 19.29 0.34 -10.37
C SER A 394 19.26 -0.50 -9.10
N GLU A 395 20.26 -0.35 -8.24
CA GLU A 395 20.31 -1.02 -6.94
C GLU A 395 19.13 -0.63 -6.04
N LEU A 396 18.71 0.63 -6.01
CA LEU A 396 17.54 1.06 -5.24
C LEU A 396 16.26 0.35 -5.66
N GLY A 397 16.16 -0.11 -6.90
CA GLY A 397 15.01 -0.84 -7.44
C GLY A 397 15.00 -2.35 -7.18
N THR A 398 16.02 -2.91 -6.52
CA THR A 398 16.18 -4.36 -6.35
C THR A 398 14.93 -5.06 -5.83
N TYR A 399 14.27 -4.50 -4.81
CA TYR A 399 13.10 -5.10 -4.17
C TYR A 399 11.77 -4.48 -4.64
N THR A 400 11.79 -3.57 -5.60
CA THR A 400 10.58 -2.84 -6.01
C THR A 400 10.18 -3.02 -7.46
N ASN A 401 11.12 -3.27 -8.38
CA ASN A 401 10.86 -3.26 -9.82
C ASN A 401 9.91 -4.37 -10.32
N PHE A 402 9.83 -5.50 -9.64
CA PHE A 402 8.95 -6.62 -10.04
C PHE A 402 7.48 -6.40 -9.68
N VAL A 403 7.18 -5.53 -8.72
CA VAL A 403 5.86 -5.42 -8.09
C VAL A 403 4.77 -5.03 -9.10
N ASN A 404 5.03 -4.03 -9.94
CA ASN A 404 4.07 -3.57 -10.95
C ASN A 404 3.94 -4.59 -12.09
N LEU A 405 5.06 -5.18 -12.54
CA LEU A 405 5.07 -6.24 -13.57
C LEU A 405 4.25 -7.47 -13.16
N LEU A 406 4.23 -7.81 -11.88
CA LEU A 406 3.46 -8.93 -11.34
C LEU A 406 2.05 -8.55 -10.86
N ASP A 407 1.60 -7.30 -11.10
CA ASP A 407 0.27 -6.83 -10.71
C ASP A 407 0.00 -6.98 -9.19
N LEU A 408 1.01 -6.70 -8.36
CA LEU A 408 0.94 -6.76 -6.90
C LEU A 408 0.64 -5.38 -6.31
N CYS A 409 0.06 -5.32 -5.12
CA CYS A 409 0.01 -4.10 -4.32
C CYS A 409 1.16 -4.06 -3.31
N ALA A 410 1.52 -2.86 -2.83
CA ALA A 410 2.64 -2.71 -1.90
C ALA A 410 2.48 -1.49 -0.99
N LEU A 411 3.04 -1.61 0.22
CA LEU A 411 3.06 -0.55 1.23
C LEU A 411 4.46 -0.46 1.84
N ALA A 412 5.17 0.63 1.58
CA ALA A 412 6.40 0.95 2.29
C ALA A 412 6.05 1.54 3.67
N VAL A 413 6.67 1.00 4.70
CA VAL A 413 6.42 1.37 6.10
C VAL A 413 7.74 1.70 6.77
N PRO A 414 7.84 2.82 7.54
CA PRO A 414 9.01 3.12 8.35
C PRO A 414 9.35 1.99 9.33
N GLY A 415 10.63 1.65 9.40
CA GLY A 415 11.22 0.80 10.43
C GLY A 415 11.99 1.61 11.46
N ARG A 416 12.61 0.94 12.43
CA ARG A 416 13.53 1.58 13.38
C ARG A 416 14.66 2.25 12.63
N PHE A 417 15.13 3.40 13.11
CA PHE A 417 16.30 4.03 12.52
C PHE A 417 17.52 3.11 12.61
N ARG A 418 18.37 3.18 11.61
CA ARG A 418 19.70 2.58 11.63
C ARG A 418 20.52 3.18 12.78
N SER A 419 21.55 2.48 13.24
CA SER A 419 22.39 2.98 14.34
C SER A 419 23.16 4.26 14.01
N ASP A 420 23.28 4.62 12.72
CA ASP A 420 23.82 5.90 12.26
C ASP A 420 22.77 7.03 12.23
N GLY A 421 21.52 6.76 12.67
CA GLY A 421 20.41 7.70 12.70
C GLY A 421 19.72 7.93 11.36
N PHE A 422 20.10 7.20 10.29
CA PHE A 422 19.43 7.29 9.00
C PHE A 422 18.15 6.43 8.99
N PRO A 423 17.09 6.84 8.24
CA PRO A 423 15.86 6.06 8.13
C PRO A 423 16.09 4.66 7.57
N SER A 424 15.28 3.73 8.01
CA SER A 424 15.09 2.43 7.37
C SER A 424 13.60 2.14 7.20
N GLY A 425 13.29 1.14 6.41
CA GLY A 425 11.91 0.71 6.24
C GLY A 425 11.81 -0.59 5.46
N VAL A 426 10.65 -1.21 5.57
CA VAL A 426 10.31 -2.40 4.82
C VAL A 426 9.15 -2.12 3.87
N THR A 427 9.06 -2.91 2.82
CA THR A 427 7.92 -2.92 1.93
C THR A 427 7.15 -4.22 2.12
N LEU A 428 5.89 -4.10 2.51
CA LEU A 428 4.90 -5.17 2.52
C LEU A 428 4.34 -5.32 1.11
N ILE A 429 4.29 -6.55 0.58
CA ILE A 429 3.84 -6.84 -0.79
C ILE A 429 2.80 -7.95 -0.72
N ALA A 430 1.71 -7.82 -1.47
CA ALA A 430 0.66 -8.84 -1.56
C ALA A 430 0.04 -8.87 -2.97
N PRO A 431 -0.71 -9.93 -3.31
CA PRO A 431 -1.50 -9.99 -4.52
C PRO A 431 -2.48 -8.81 -4.65
N ARG A 432 -2.84 -8.47 -5.88
CA ARG A 432 -3.84 -7.45 -6.19
C ARG A 432 -5.10 -7.60 -5.35
N GLY A 433 -5.62 -6.47 -4.85
CA GLY A 433 -6.84 -6.41 -4.01
C GLY A 433 -6.59 -6.59 -2.51
N GLN A 434 -5.34 -6.89 -2.10
CA GLN A 434 -4.98 -7.05 -0.67
C GLN A 434 -4.48 -5.75 -0.02
N ASP A 435 -4.76 -4.60 -0.62
CA ASP A 435 -4.34 -3.29 -0.10
C ASP A 435 -4.79 -3.07 1.35
N GLY A 436 -6.01 -3.51 1.71
CA GLY A 436 -6.54 -3.42 3.07
C GLY A 436 -5.80 -4.30 4.08
N LEU A 437 -5.31 -5.50 3.67
CA LEU A 437 -4.47 -6.35 4.50
C LEU A 437 -3.13 -5.67 4.78
N LEU A 438 -2.50 -5.10 3.73
CA LEU A 438 -1.25 -4.37 3.87
C LEU A 438 -1.40 -3.16 4.80
N ALA A 439 -2.52 -2.42 4.70
CA ALA A 439 -2.81 -1.30 5.59
C ALA A 439 -2.97 -1.75 7.05
N ALA A 440 -3.65 -2.87 7.30
CA ALA A 440 -3.81 -3.43 8.63
C ALA A 440 -2.46 -3.81 9.25
N ILE A 441 -1.65 -4.61 8.54
CA ILE A 441 -0.31 -5.03 9.00
C ILE A 441 0.61 -3.81 9.17
N GLY A 442 0.64 -2.94 8.16
CA GLY A 442 1.50 -1.76 8.13
C GLY A 442 1.23 -0.78 9.26
N SER A 443 -0.03 -0.59 9.66
CA SER A 443 -0.38 0.27 10.80
C SER A 443 0.22 -0.23 12.12
N HIS A 444 0.15 -1.54 12.37
CA HIS A 444 0.74 -2.15 13.56
C HIS A 444 2.27 -2.12 13.52
N LEU A 445 2.86 -2.44 12.37
CA LEU A 445 4.32 -2.43 12.19
C LEU A 445 4.89 -1.02 12.38
N HIS A 446 4.26 0.00 11.78
CA HIS A 446 4.66 1.39 11.94
C HIS A 446 4.60 1.83 13.42
N ALA A 447 3.54 1.46 14.13
CA ALA A 447 3.43 1.74 15.57
C ALA A 447 4.50 1.01 16.39
N ALA A 448 4.82 -0.24 16.06
CA ALA A 448 5.84 -1.04 16.74
C ALA A 448 7.27 -0.49 16.56
N SER A 449 7.54 0.17 15.43
CA SER A 449 8.86 0.77 15.16
C SER A 449 9.24 1.87 16.15
N GLY A 450 8.25 2.55 16.74
CA GLY A 450 8.44 3.63 17.74
C GLY A 450 9.12 4.89 17.18
N VAL A 451 9.28 5.03 15.86
CA VAL A 451 9.92 6.19 15.25
C VAL A 451 8.95 7.37 15.14
N PRO A 452 9.43 8.62 15.15
CA PRO A 452 8.58 9.78 14.89
C PRO A 452 8.13 9.81 13.42
N ILE A 453 7.07 10.56 13.14
CA ILE A 453 6.53 10.72 11.77
C ILE A 453 7.46 11.63 10.96
N GLY A 454 8.01 11.12 9.87
CA GLY A 454 8.89 11.87 8.99
C GLY A 454 10.11 12.43 9.72
N ARG A 455 10.47 13.68 9.42
CA ARG A 455 11.53 14.46 10.07
C ARG A 455 10.97 15.37 11.17
N THR A 456 9.80 15.06 11.69
CA THR A 456 9.14 15.84 12.75
C THR A 456 9.35 15.20 14.13
N ALA A 457 8.91 15.88 15.20
CA ALA A 457 8.88 15.31 16.55
C ALA A 457 7.54 14.63 16.90
N ALA A 458 6.60 14.53 15.92
CA ALA A 458 5.31 13.91 16.15
C ALA A 458 5.45 12.40 16.27
N LEU A 459 4.86 11.82 17.30
CA LEU A 459 4.77 10.37 17.47
C LEU A 459 3.46 9.85 16.87
N LEU A 460 3.48 8.60 16.45
CA LEU A 460 2.27 7.92 15.98
C LEU A 460 1.25 7.80 17.12
N PRO A 461 -0.03 8.09 16.83
CA PRO A 461 -1.09 7.74 17.77
C PRO A 461 -1.13 6.21 17.92
N GLN A 462 -1.29 5.73 19.16
CA GLN A 462 -1.47 4.30 19.39
C GLN A 462 -2.71 3.79 18.64
N PRO A 463 -2.62 2.65 17.93
CA PRO A 463 -3.77 2.06 17.26
C PRO A 463 -4.90 1.85 18.27
N LYS A 464 -6.08 2.39 17.98
CA LYS A 464 -7.24 2.14 18.82
C LYS A 464 -7.73 0.72 18.56
N ASN A 465 -7.85 -0.10 19.60
CA ASN A 465 -8.54 -1.39 19.56
C ASN A 465 -10.07 -1.15 19.43
N SER A 466 -10.53 -0.71 18.28
CA SER A 466 -11.96 -0.67 17.97
C SER A 466 -12.36 -2.00 17.33
N LEU A 467 -13.54 -2.53 17.73
CA LEU A 467 -14.13 -3.67 17.05
C LEU A 467 -14.32 -3.30 15.56
N THR A 468 -13.62 -4.04 14.70
CA THR A 468 -13.80 -3.87 13.27
C THR A 468 -15.09 -4.60 12.87
N VAL A 469 -16.00 -3.88 12.22
CA VAL A 469 -17.31 -4.38 11.77
C VAL A 469 -17.40 -4.36 10.25
N ALA A 470 -18.40 -5.05 9.70
CA ALA A 470 -18.69 -5.01 8.27
C ALA A 470 -19.06 -3.59 7.83
N ALA A 471 -18.59 -3.18 6.66
CA ALA A 471 -18.99 -1.94 6.01
C ALA A 471 -20.37 -2.09 5.32
N PRO A 472 -21.03 -0.99 4.95
CA PRO A 472 -22.25 -1.05 4.14
C PRO A 472 -22.02 -1.89 2.86
N GLY A 473 -22.89 -2.87 2.61
CA GLY A 473 -22.78 -3.81 1.49
C GLY A 473 -21.93 -5.05 1.76
N GLU A 474 -21.31 -5.17 2.93
CA GLU A 474 -20.65 -6.38 3.40
C GLU A 474 -21.51 -7.15 4.39
N ILE A 475 -21.29 -8.46 4.45
CA ILE A 475 -21.93 -9.39 5.39
C ILE A 475 -20.87 -10.06 6.22
N GLU A 476 -21.05 -10.11 7.55
CA GLU A 476 -20.17 -10.84 8.46
C GLU A 476 -20.40 -12.34 8.36
N LEU A 477 -19.30 -13.10 8.21
CA LEU A 477 -19.26 -14.55 8.17
C LEU A 477 -18.35 -15.08 9.27
N VAL A 478 -18.89 -15.92 10.17
CA VAL A 478 -18.14 -16.64 11.19
C VAL A 478 -17.60 -17.95 10.60
N VAL A 479 -16.31 -18.18 10.76
CA VAL A 479 -15.64 -19.43 10.40
C VAL A 479 -15.00 -20.06 11.66
N VAL A 480 -15.02 -21.39 11.73
CA VAL A 480 -14.56 -22.16 12.91
C VAL A 480 -13.60 -23.29 12.56
N GLY A 481 -13.28 -23.48 11.26
CA GLY A 481 -12.59 -24.68 10.79
C GLY A 481 -11.53 -24.44 9.72
N ALA A 482 -11.61 -25.17 8.62
CA ALA A 482 -10.64 -25.12 7.53
C ALA A 482 -10.48 -23.74 6.87
N HIS A 483 -11.44 -22.84 7.04
CA HIS A 483 -11.42 -21.47 6.57
C HIS A 483 -10.77 -20.46 7.53
N LEU A 484 -10.39 -20.86 8.74
CA LEU A 484 -9.62 -20.00 9.65
C LEU A 484 -8.31 -19.55 8.99
N SER A 485 -7.80 -18.38 9.33
CA SER A 485 -6.51 -17.86 8.83
C SER A 485 -5.40 -18.90 8.96
N GLY A 486 -4.61 -19.09 7.92
CA GLY A 486 -3.53 -20.08 7.87
C GLY A 486 -3.98 -21.55 7.78
N MET A 487 -5.29 -21.83 7.71
CA MET A 487 -5.83 -23.17 7.47
C MET A 487 -6.06 -23.42 5.96
N PRO A 488 -6.17 -24.69 5.53
CA PRO A 488 -6.13 -25.06 4.10
C PRO A 488 -7.15 -24.40 3.19
N LEU A 489 -8.34 -24.06 3.65
CA LEU A 489 -9.40 -23.42 2.84
C LEU A 489 -9.51 -21.89 3.05
N ASN A 490 -8.61 -21.29 3.82
CA ASN A 490 -8.65 -19.83 4.02
C ASN A 490 -8.54 -19.05 2.68
N HIS A 491 -7.82 -19.62 1.71
CA HIS A 491 -7.69 -19.05 0.37
C HIS A 491 -9.05 -18.84 -0.34
N GLU A 492 -10.07 -19.60 -0.02
CA GLU A 492 -11.41 -19.39 -0.59
C GLU A 492 -12.05 -18.06 -0.14
N LEU A 493 -11.70 -17.59 1.06
CA LEU A 493 -12.08 -16.27 1.56
C LEU A 493 -11.22 -15.17 0.95
N THR A 494 -9.89 -15.32 1.00
CA THR A 494 -8.97 -14.27 0.53
C THR A 494 -9.02 -14.07 -0.98
N ALA A 495 -9.24 -15.13 -1.78
CA ALA A 495 -9.47 -15.03 -3.22
C ALA A 495 -10.75 -14.27 -3.60
N ARG A 496 -11.71 -14.17 -2.66
CA ARG A 496 -12.93 -13.36 -2.79
C ARG A 496 -12.81 -11.98 -2.13
N ASN A 497 -11.60 -11.56 -1.82
CA ASN A 497 -11.28 -10.31 -1.13
C ASN A 497 -12.02 -10.16 0.21
N ALA A 498 -12.27 -11.28 0.90
CA ALA A 498 -12.80 -11.25 2.26
C ALA A 498 -11.83 -10.52 3.19
N ARG A 499 -12.38 -9.71 4.06
CA ARG A 499 -11.65 -8.88 5.01
C ARG A 499 -11.77 -9.47 6.40
N PHE A 500 -10.66 -9.81 7.04
CA PHE A 500 -10.67 -10.26 8.43
C PHE A 500 -11.08 -9.10 9.34
N LEU A 501 -12.08 -9.31 10.20
CA LEU A 501 -12.57 -8.31 11.14
C LEU A 501 -12.01 -8.52 12.54
N ARG A 502 -12.23 -9.70 13.09
CA ARG A 502 -11.83 -10.03 14.47
C ARG A 502 -11.78 -11.53 14.72
N ALA A 503 -10.95 -11.92 15.70
CA ALA A 503 -11.04 -13.22 16.33
C ALA A 503 -11.94 -13.13 17.57
N GLY A 504 -12.64 -14.20 17.88
CA GLY A 504 -13.52 -14.28 19.03
C GLY A 504 -13.85 -15.73 19.40
N ALA A 505 -14.90 -15.91 20.15
CA ALA A 505 -15.45 -17.22 20.48
C ALA A 505 -16.97 -17.20 20.40
N THR A 506 -17.57 -18.36 20.20
CA THR A 506 -19.02 -18.54 20.38
C THR A 506 -19.42 -18.36 21.83
N THR A 507 -20.72 -18.21 22.11
CA THR A 507 -21.28 -18.47 23.44
C THR A 507 -21.07 -19.94 23.83
N THR A 508 -21.32 -20.30 25.10
CA THR A 508 -21.10 -21.65 25.63
C THR A 508 -22.19 -22.68 25.24
N ASP A 509 -23.06 -22.34 24.33
CA ASP A 509 -24.14 -23.18 23.79
C ASP A 509 -23.79 -23.79 22.41
N TYR A 510 -22.49 -24.10 22.20
CA TYR A 510 -22.04 -24.78 20.99
C TYR A 510 -21.16 -26.00 21.28
N LYS A 511 -21.23 -26.96 20.37
CA LYS A 511 -20.31 -28.10 20.27
C LYS A 511 -19.63 -28.11 18.92
N LEU A 512 -18.36 -28.57 18.92
CA LEU A 512 -17.55 -28.73 17.73
C LEU A 512 -17.27 -30.23 17.48
N TYR A 513 -17.60 -30.69 16.29
CA TYR A 513 -17.42 -32.08 15.89
C TYR A 513 -16.40 -32.18 14.74
N ALA A 514 -15.53 -33.19 14.80
CA ALA A 514 -14.67 -33.54 13.67
C ALA A 514 -15.48 -34.46 12.73
N LEU A 515 -15.82 -33.92 11.55
CA LEU A 515 -16.59 -34.65 10.55
C LEU A 515 -15.72 -35.65 9.81
N ALA A 516 -16.34 -36.72 9.31
CA ALA A 516 -15.68 -37.75 8.51
C ALA A 516 -15.16 -37.16 7.18
N GLY A 517 -14.11 -37.78 6.61
CA GLY A 517 -13.50 -37.38 5.35
C GLY A 517 -12.28 -36.46 5.51
N GLY A 518 -11.71 -36.03 4.40
CA GLY A 518 -10.53 -35.21 4.31
C GLY A 518 -9.34 -35.92 3.67
N PRO A 519 -8.17 -35.26 3.42
CA PRO A 519 -7.95 -33.82 3.59
C PRO A 519 -8.70 -32.95 2.54
N PRO A 520 -9.07 -31.71 2.87
CA PRO A 520 -8.90 -31.09 4.20
C PRO A 520 -9.97 -31.54 5.20
N PHE A 521 -9.56 -31.77 6.45
CA PHE A 521 -10.49 -32.08 7.55
C PHE A 521 -11.38 -30.87 7.86
N ARG A 522 -12.66 -31.11 8.16
CA ARG A 522 -13.66 -30.08 8.39
C ARG A 522 -14.39 -30.29 9.70
N PRO A 523 -14.60 -29.25 10.52
CA PRO A 523 -15.45 -29.35 11.69
C PRO A 523 -16.90 -29.05 11.34
N GLY A 524 -17.81 -29.61 12.15
CA GLY A 524 -19.20 -29.21 12.24
C GLY A 524 -19.49 -28.46 13.53
N LEU A 525 -20.00 -27.23 13.43
CA LEU A 525 -20.43 -26.43 14.59
C LEU A 525 -21.93 -26.66 14.81
N MET A 526 -22.33 -27.20 15.95
CA MET A 526 -23.72 -27.41 16.33
C MET A 526 -24.09 -26.59 17.55
N ARG A 527 -25.24 -25.93 17.47
CA ARG A 527 -25.82 -25.26 18.63
C ARG A 527 -26.58 -26.25 19.48
N VAL A 528 -26.33 -26.21 20.81
CA VAL A 528 -26.96 -27.08 21.82
C VAL A 528 -27.73 -26.24 22.85
N ALA A 529 -28.35 -26.90 23.83
CA ALA A 529 -29.02 -26.20 24.92
C ALA A 529 -28.06 -25.28 25.67
N CYS A 530 -28.59 -24.16 26.17
CA CYS A 530 -27.79 -23.14 26.87
C CYS A 530 -26.96 -23.76 27.99
N GLY A 531 -25.66 -23.51 28.01
CA GLY A 531 -24.72 -24.05 29.01
C GLY A 531 -24.33 -25.53 28.83
N SER A 532 -24.83 -26.24 27.80
CA SER A 532 -24.50 -27.64 27.52
C SER A 532 -23.35 -27.82 26.53
N GLY A 533 -22.74 -26.75 26.07
CA GLY A 533 -21.60 -26.73 25.15
C GLY A 533 -20.38 -26.03 25.73
N LYS A 534 -19.52 -25.59 24.84
CA LYS A 534 -18.30 -24.85 25.13
C LYS A 534 -18.23 -23.57 24.26
N ALA A 535 -17.42 -22.60 24.68
CA ALA A 535 -17.02 -21.50 23.84
C ALA A 535 -16.00 -22.02 22.79
N ILE A 536 -16.31 -21.88 21.51
CA ILE A 536 -15.49 -22.34 20.39
C ILE A 536 -14.81 -21.13 19.73
N ALA A 537 -13.49 -21.19 19.58
CA ALA A 537 -12.71 -20.15 18.92
C ALA A 537 -13.17 -19.95 17.46
N THR A 538 -13.36 -18.70 17.09
CA THR A 538 -13.91 -18.27 15.78
C THR A 538 -13.09 -17.14 15.18
N GLU A 539 -13.25 -16.97 13.87
CA GLU A 539 -12.89 -15.74 13.17
C GLU A 539 -14.11 -15.18 12.45
N VAL A 540 -14.21 -13.83 12.44
CA VAL A 540 -15.27 -13.11 11.73
C VAL A 540 -14.63 -12.41 10.53
N TRP A 541 -15.17 -12.68 9.36
CA TRP A 541 -14.76 -12.12 8.08
C TRP A 541 -15.89 -11.34 7.46
N ALA A 542 -15.60 -10.25 6.73
CA ALA A 542 -16.57 -9.52 5.93
C ALA A 542 -16.40 -9.85 4.46
N LEU A 543 -17.50 -10.13 3.78
CA LEU A 543 -17.57 -10.37 2.33
C LEU A 543 -18.66 -9.48 1.72
N SER A 544 -18.48 -9.06 0.47
CA SER A 544 -19.60 -8.50 -0.29
C SER A 544 -20.72 -9.53 -0.45
N SER A 545 -21.95 -9.07 -0.67
CA SER A 545 -23.09 -9.98 -0.88
C SER A 545 -22.86 -10.95 -2.05
N GLU A 546 -22.22 -10.50 -3.13
CA GLU A 546 -21.86 -11.33 -4.29
C GLU A 546 -20.81 -12.38 -3.93
N ALA A 547 -19.75 -11.98 -3.24
CA ALA A 547 -18.67 -12.87 -2.78
C ALA A 547 -19.21 -13.95 -1.83
N LEU A 548 -20.10 -13.57 -0.91
CA LEU A 548 -20.75 -14.52 0.01
C LEU A 548 -21.63 -15.50 -0.76
N GLY A 549 -22.42 -15.04 -1.73
CA GLY A 549 -23.24 -15.91 -2.59
C GLY A 549 -22.40 -16.93 -3.35
N SER A 550 -21.30 -16.48 -3.98
CA SER A 550 -20.34 -17.36 -4.66
C SER A 550 -19.65 -18.34 -3.70
N PHE A 551 -19.36 -17.91 -2.48
CA PHE A 551 -18.77 -18.77 -1.44
C PHE A 551 -19.74 -19.85 -0.98
N MET A 552 -21.00 -19.47 -0.71
CA MET A 552 -22.05 -20.39 -0.26
C MET A 552 -22.36 -21.49 -1.26
N ALA A 553 -22.28 -21.19 -2.57
CA ALA A 553 -22.49 -22.19 -3.62
C ALA A 553 -21.48 -23.35 -3.60
N GLY A 554 -20.31 -23.15 -2.98
CA GLY A 554 -19.26 -24.18 -2.83
C GLY A 554 -19.34 -24.98 -1.53
N ILE A 555 -20.27 -24.69 -0.61
CA ILE A 555 -20.35 -25.37 0.68
C ILE A 555 -21.01 -26.75 0.51
N PRO A 556 -20.29 -27.85 0.79
CA PRO A 556 -20.88 -29.19 0.66
C PRO A 556 -21.70 -29.55 1.89
N GLY A 557 -22.76 -30.35 1.72
CA GLY A 557 -23.43 -30.99 2.85
C GLY A 557 -22.44 -31.87 3.65
N PRO A 558 -22.68 -32.08 4.93
CA PRO A 558 -23.79 -31.59 5.77
C PRO A 558 -23.56 -30.19 6.37
N LEU A 559 -22.65 -29.39 5.81
CA LEU A 559 -22.41 -28.02 6.28
C LEU A 559 -23.41 -27.04 5.65
N GLY A 560 -23.75 -26.00 6.40
CA GLY A 560 -24.61 -24.90 5.94
C GLY A 560 -24.24 -23.59 6.61
N ILE A 561 -24.95 -22.52 6.26
CA ILE A 561 -24.80 -21.20 6.88
C ILE A 561 -26.06 -20.88 7.70
N GLY A 562 -25.87 -20.60 8.98
CA GLY A 562 -26.91 -20.19 9.91
C GLY A 562 -26.58 -18.86 10.60
N THR A 563 -27.09 -18.70 11.82
CA THR A 563 -26.78 -17.56 12.70
C THR A 563 -25.97 -18.08 13.90
N THR A 564 -24.75 -17.57 14.07
CA THR A 564 -23.84 -17.95 15.15
C THR A 564 -23.81 -16.88 16.23
N LYS A 565 -24.09 -17.23 17.47
CA LYS A 565 -24.00 -16.31 18.62
C LYS A 565 -22.56 -16.26 19.13
N LEU A 566 -22.02 -15.07 19.21
CA LEU A 566 -20.67 -14.83 19.72
C LEU A 566 -20.69 -14.30 21.15
N ALA A 567 -19.58 -14.51 21.86
CA ALA A 567 -19.39 -14.04 23.23
C ALA A 567 -19.36 -12.50 23.35
N ASP A 568 -19.10 -11.78 22.25
CA ASP A 568 -19.16 -10.33 22.17
C ASP A 568 -20.59 -9.76 22.07
N GLY A 569 -21.61 -10.64 22.10
CA GLY A 569 -23.03 -10.28 22.01
C GLY A 569 -23.56 -10.17 20.58
N THR A 570 -22.71 -10.24 19.56
CA THR A 570 -23.14 -10.23 18.15
C THR A 570 -23.65 -11.58 17.68
N SER A 571 -24.39 -11.58 16.56
CA SER A 571 -25.01 -12.80 16.02
C SER A 571 -24.90 -12.82 14.49
N PRO A 572 -23.66 -12.86 13.93
CA PRO A 572 -23.46 -12.86 12.49
C PRO A 572 -23.84 -14.19 11.83
N LYS A 573 -23.76 -14.23 10.47
CA LYS A 573 -23.87 -15.48 9.73
C LYS A 573 -22.62 -16.34 9.98
N GLY A 574 -22.76 -17.67 9.97
CA GLY A 574 -21.63 -18.57 10.21
C GLY A 574 -21.93 -20.01 9.87
N PHE A 575 -20.87 -20.81 9.79
CA PHE A 575 -20.99 -22.23 9.52
C PHE A 575 -21.74 -22.94 10.65
N ILE A 576 -22.67 -23.80 10.23
CA ILE A 576 -23.35 -24.77 11.08
C ILE A 576 -23.28 -26.14 10.43
N VAL A 577 -23.61 -27.19 11.18
CA VAL A 577 -23.74 -28.57 10.68
C VAL A 577 -25.15 -29.08 10.88
N GLU A 578 -25.65 -29.85 9.92
CA GLU A 578 -26.91 -30.59 10.05
C GLU A 578 -26.76 -31.75 11.04
N ALA A 579 -27.87 -32.12 11.70
CA ALA A 579 -27.87 -33.14 12.73
C ALA A 579 -27.37 -34.52 12.23
N GLU A 580 -27.66 -34.88 10.99
CA GLU A 580 -27.18 -36.10 10.34
C GLU A 580 -25.63 -36.15 10.28
N GLY A 581 -24.99 -35.01 10.00
CA GLY A 581 -23.53 -34.94 9.84
C GLY A 581 -22.73 -35.23 11.12
N ILE A 582 -23.36 -35.26 12.28
CA ILE A 582 -22.68 -35.50 13.55
C ILE A 582 -22.93 -36.90 14.15
N VAL A 583 -23.73 -37.76 13.52
CA VAL A 583 -24.16 -39.04 14.06
C VAL A 583 -22.96 -39.91 14.51
N ASP A 584 -21.91 -39.98 13.68
CA ASP A 584 -20.67 -40.72 13.98
C ASP A 584 -19.45 -39.80 14.15
N ALA A 585 -19.66 -38.50 14.30
CA ALA A 585 -18.58 -37.53 14.39
C ALA A 585 -18.03 -37.39 15.81
N LYS A 586 -16.72 -37.28 15.95
CA LYS A 586 -16.07 -37.13 17.25
C LYS A 586 -16.32 -35.70 17.79
N ASP A 587 -16.87 -35.60 19.01
CA ASP A 587 -16.96 -34.34 19.74
C ASP A 587 -15.55 -33.90 20.16
N VAL A 588 -15.14 -32.73 19.68
CA VAL A 588 -13.81 -32.12 19.91
C VAL A 588 -13.93 -30.76 20.62
N SER A 589 -15.07 -30.50 21.24
CA SER A 589 -15.37 -29.21 21.91
C SER A 589 -14.40 -28.87 23.02
N GLU A 590 -13.85 -29.90 23.74
CA GLU A 590 -12.90 -29.70 24.84
C GLU A 590 -11.57 -29.04 24.38
N PHE A 591 -11.23 -29.11 23.10
CA PHE A 591 -10.07 -28.41 22.58
C PHE A 591 -10.30 -26.87 22.44
N GLY A 592 -11.53 -26.38 22.66
CA GLY A 592 -11.87 -24.95 22.55
C GLY A 592 -11.77 -24.35 21.14
N GLY A 593 -11.38 -25.15 20.13
CA GLY A 593 -11.31 -24.69 18.75
C GLY A 593 -10.56 -25.64 17.81
N TRP A 594 -10.76 -25.44 16.52
CA TRP A 594 -10.26 -26.32 15.47
C TRP A 594 -8.73 -26.38 15.37
N ARG A 595 -8.05 -25.22 15.53
CA ARG A 595 -6.58 -25.19 15.48
C ARG A 595 -5.94 -26.06 16.57
N ALA A 596 -6.46 -25.96 17.80
CA ALA A 596 -5.96 -26.78 18.92
C ALA A 596 -6.20 -28.27 18.69
N TYR A 597 -7.36 -28.66 18.14
CA TYR A 597 -7.63 -30.05 17.79
C TYR A 597 -6.67 -30.57 16.70
N ILE A 598 -6.51 -29.83 15.59
CA ILE A 598 -5.59 -30.25 14.51
C ILE A 598 -4.14 -30.33 14.99
N ALA A 599 -3.69 -29.41 15.84
CA ALA A 599 -2.36 -29.47 16.45
C ALA A 599 -2.17 -30.73 17.33
N SER A 600 -3.23 -31.25 17.95
CA SER A 600 -3.16 -32.49 18.77
C SER A 600 -3.06 -33.77 17.93
N LEU A 601 -3.25 -33.71 16.62
CA LEU A 601 -3.12 -34.84 15.70
C LEU A 601 -1.71 -34.97 15.08
N GLN A 602 -0.88 -33.95 15.27
CA GLN A 602 0.53 -33.91 14.85
C GLN A 602 1.45 -34.39 15.99
#